data_e06d6e60535a6ffb6794c474ac943271
#
_entry.id   e06d6e60535a6ffb6794c474ac943271
#
_cell.length_a   1.000
_cell.length_b   1.000
_cell.length_c   1.000
_cell.angle_alpha   90.00
_cell.angle_beta   90.00
_cell.angle_gamma   90.00
#
_symmetry.space_group_name_H-M   'P 1'
#
loop_
_entity.id
_entity.type
_entity.pdbx_description
1 polymer ?
#
loop_
_entity_poly.entity_id
_entity_poly.type
_entity_poly.pdbx_seq_one_letter_code
_entity_poly.pdbx_strand_id
1 'polypeptide(L)'
;MPKIADKRKVLGGRGSVVLYASGTSAGQFFYRELIKGTKSYMTRRIEGVLNMDEAEAAATEVAFELNKKPDLSLLWDKPKGNGSEAPKRDYFSGRVVSRKPRSIPVSQAVQNWLRLEYEKADSGLIRRDTVDKKAGLCRRHLIPYLESKGVTRTAQIDATTFEGYPIYRSASTPLGRRQELGTIQEWCRNYLVKNRYLDSSLLLDKQTPLIPRTVIRQTDLMKNPAINPEDWKIIVNYVRDVWKKESLTSHPKAAGWFYRNMFHHFILFAKNSGMSPEEVMKMKWKQIEIVDEGRINSKGEKVSWEVAYIRTIRSKTQQAREIPVNQARELRRWKQWLDEYIIERDLRNVQVKKDSLVFGNPHYNWRAFSYKYIAKSWVEIRNKLKDQLIGHRFSPHPYTIYSMRSTFIEDQLMKGTPVMEVAEMAGHDVRETQRTYARLNLRRKGTELTLPEIGKKRLESKLVNLFADDWG
;
A
#
# COMPACT_ATOMS: atom_id res chain seq x y z
N MET A 1 48.51 -11.33 26.29
CA MET A 1 48.22 -11.62 24.89
C MET A 1 49.13 -12.76 24.45
N PRO A 2 48.65 -13.76 23.69
CA PRO A 2 49.51 -14.80 23.16
C PRO A 2 50.59 -14.18 22.27
N LYS A 3 51.80 -14.68 22.36
CA LYS A 3 52.95 -14.20 21.54
C LYS A 3 52.75 -14.69 20.10
N ILE A 4 52.98 -13.80 19.13
CA ILE A 4 52.94 -14.13 17.70
C ILE A 4 54.33 -14.68 17.32
N ALA A 5 54.38 -15.85 16.69
CA ALA A 5 55.60 -16.48 16.20
C ALA A 5 55.94 -15.91 14.81
N ASP A 6 54.96 -15.79 13.91
CA ASP A 6 55.12 -15.24 12.58
C ASP A 6 53.85 -14.47 12.16
N LYS A 7 54.04 -13.50 11.26
CA LYS A 7 52.95 -12.66 10.75
C LYS A 7 53.21 -12.20 9.35
N ARG A 8 52.29 -12.53 8.41
CA ARG A 8 52.37 -12.06 7.02
C ARG A 8 51.13 -11.23 6.67
N LYS A 9 51.33 -10.14 5.94
CA LYS A 9 50.24 -9.32 5.40
C LYS A 9 49.68 -9.98 4.15
N VAL A 10 48.35 -10.05 4.04
CA VAL A 10 47.63 -10.64 2.93
C VAL A 10 46.60 -9.68 2.37
N LEU A 11 46.09 -9.94 1.15
CA LEU A 11 45.05 -9.13 0.52
C LEU A 11 45.40 -7.64 0.39
N GLY A 12 46.64 -7.37 -0.07
CA GLY A 12 47.09 -6.00 -0.27
C GLY A 12 47.23 -5.19 1.06
N GLY A 13 47.40 -5.89 2.20
CA GLY A 13 47.54 -5.27 3.52
C GLY A 13 46.24 -5.08 4.29
N ARG A 14 45.11 -5.49 3.74
CA ARG A 14 43.81 -5.46 4.37
C ARG A 14 43.72 -6.36 5.58
N GLY A 15 44.35 -7.56 5.49
CA GLY A 15 44.40 -8.53 6.57
C GLY A 15 45.81 -9.04 6.80
N SER A 16 45.96 -9.94 7.81
CA SER A 16 47.19 -10.64 8.08
C SER A 16 46.94 -12.06 8.57
N VAL A 17 47.77 -12.98 8.13
CA VAL A 17 47.86 -14.33 8.74
C VAL A 17 48.85 -14.28 9.88
N VAL A 18 48.52 -14.86 11.01
CA VAL A 18 49.35 -14.90 12.21
C VAL A 18 49.44 -16.35 12.72
N LEU A 19 50.67 -16.74 13.09
CA LEU A 19 50.96 -17.99 13.84
C LEU A 19 51.27 -17.62 15.27
N TYR A 20 50.58 -18.26 16.23
CA TYR A 20 50.81 -18.01 17.64
C TYR A 20 51.89 -18.96 18.20
N ALA A 21 52.82 -18.39 19.01
CA ALA A 21 53.88 -19.11 19.67
C ALA A 21 53.51 -19.61 21.07
N SER A 22 52.44 -19.05 21.69
CA SER A 22 52.11 -19.37 23.07
C SER A 22 50.61 -19.29 23.34
N GLY A 23 50.16 -19.92 24.42
CA GLY A 23 48.75 -19.98 24.82
C GLY A 23 48.02 -21.16 24.19
N THR A 24 46.71 -21.23 24.37
CA THR A 24 45.83 -22.30 23.84
C THR A 24 45.77 -22.35 22.30
N SER A 25 46.30 -21.35 21.64
CA SER A 25 46.36 -21.22 20.18
C SER A 25 47.77 -21.40 19.61
N ALA A 26 48.74 -21.88 20.42
CA ALA A 26 50.11 -22.11 19.99
C ALA A 26 50.16 -23.12 18.81
N GLY A 27 50.94 -22.83 17.79
CA GLY A 27 51.05 -23.65 16.59
C GLY A 27 49.88 -23.58 15.62
N GLN A 28 48.92 -22.67 15.86
CA GLN A 28 47.74 -22.53 15.00
C GLN A 28 47.80 -21.24 14.19
N PHE A 29 47.28 -21.31 12.95
CA PHE A 29 47.19 -20.17 12.04
C PHE A 29 45.83 -19.47 12.14
N PHE A 30 45.85 -18.12 12.12
CA PHE A 30 44.66 -17.31 12.17
C PHE A 30 44.73 -16.21 11.15
N TYR A 31 43.61 -15.97 10.43
CA TYR A 31 43.42 -14.75 9.69
C TYR A 31 42.97 -13.65 10.64
N ARG A 32 43.55 -12.43 10.49
CA ARG A 32 43.20 -11.24 11.28
C ARG A 32 42.99 -10.06 10.37
N GLU A 33 41.87 -9.38 10.51
CA GLU A 33 41.54 -8.15 9.80
C GLU A 33 41.11 -7.09 10.81
N LEU A 34 41.63 -5.87 10.67
CA LEU A 34 41.29 -4.74 11.54
C LEU A 34 39.86 -4.30 11.22
N ILE A 35 39.01 -4.21 12.23
CA ILE A 35 37.66 -3.70 12.08
C ILE A 35 37.74 -2.19 11.87
N LYS A 36 37.27 -1.71 10.69
CA LYS A 36 37.37 -0.33 10.25
C LYS A 36 36.74 0.63 11.29
N GLY A 37 37.52 1.59 11.76
CA GLY A 37 37.09 2.55 12.80
C GLY A 37 37.28 2.07 14.23
N THR A 38 37.94 0.93 14.47
CA THR A 38 38.21 0.41 15.82
C THR A 38 39.69 0.02 15.98
N LYS A 39 40.12 -0.26 17.23
CA LYS A 39 41.43 -0.87 17.54
C LYS A 39 41.32 -2.39 17.66
N SER A 40 40.20 -2.98 17.30
CA SER A 40 39.92 -4.43 17.47
C SER A 40 40.07 -5.16 16.14
N TYR A 41 40.46 -6.43 16.24
CA TYR A 41 40.63 -7.31 15.07
C TYR A 41 39.56 -8.36 15.04
N MET A 42 38.99 -8.60 13.84
CA MET A 42 38.34 -9.87 13.53
C MET A 42 39.41 -10.92 13.40
N THR A 43 39.22 -12.08 14.05
CA THR A 43 40.18 -13.18 14.03
C THR A 43 39.45 -14.49 13.78
N ARG A 44 39.89 -15.24 12.77
CA ARG A 44 39.35 -16.57 12.46
C ARG A 44 40.49 -17.58 12.26
N ARG A 45 40.31 -18.77 12.84
CA ARG A 45 41.26 -19.87 12.68
C ARG A 45 41.22 -20.38 11.23
N ILE A 46 42.40 -20.66 10.70
CA ILE A 46 42.58 -21.33 9.40
C ILE A 46 42.86 -22.79 9.72
N GLU A 47 42.01 -23.69 9.28
CA GLU A 47 42.10 -25.11 9.55
C GLU A 47 42.70 -25.87 8.34
N GLY A 48 43.37 -27.01 8.60
CA GLY A 48 43.87 -27.88 7.54
C GLY A 48 45.17 -27.40 6.85
N VAL A 49 45.88 -26.43 7.45
CA VAL A 49 47.15 -25.88 6.89
C VAL A 49 48.33 -26.25 7.77
N LEU A 50 49.44 -26.59 7.14
CA LEU A 50 50.67 -27.08 7.82
C LEU A 50 51.76 -26.01 7.88
N ASN A 51 51.75 -25.04 6.99
CA ASN A 51 52.75 -23.99 6.89
C ASN A 51 52.14 -22.62 6.57
N MET A 52 52.98 -21.56 6.63
CA MET A 52 52.54 -20.18 6.48
C MET A 52 52.09 -19.90 5.02
N ASP A 53 52.66 -20.56 4.04
CA ASP A 53 52.34 -20.36 2.62
C ASP A 53 50.94 -20.92 2.29
N GLU A 54 50.62 -22.08 2.81
CA GLU A 54 49.28 -22.65 2.72
C GLU A 54 48.25 -21.80 3.49
N ALA A 55 48.64 -21.29 4.66
CA ALA A 55 47.76 -20.40 5.45
C ALA A 55 47.53 -19.06 4.72
N GLU A 56 48.48 -18.54 3.99
CA GLU A 56 48.36 -17.35 3.15
C GLU A 56 47.41 -17.59 1.98
N ALA A 57 47.50 -18.72 1.30
CA ALA A 57 46.61 -19.11 0.22
C ALA A 57 45.15 -19.25 0.71
N ALA A 58 44.98 -19.96 1.84
CA ALA A 58 43.64 -20.14 2.46
C ALA A 58 43.05 -18.86 3.04
N ALA A 59 43.86 -17.87 3.38
CA ALA A 59 43.39 -16.58 3.95
C ALA A 59 42.44 -15.82 3.02
N THR A 60 42.60 -15.98 1.70
CA THR A 60 41.71 -15.35 0.70
C THR A 60 40.29 -15.91 0.77
N GLU A 61 40.16 -17.22 0.92
CA GLU A 61 38.85 -17.91 1.08
C GLU A 61 38.19 -17.57 2.41
N VAL A 62 38.95 -17.57 3.50
CA VAL A 62 38.49 -17.19 4.84
C VAL A 62 38.03 -15.74 4.87
N ALA A 63 38.76 -14.82 4.23
CA ALA A 63 38.38 -13.43 4.10
C ALA A 63 37.09 -13.25 3.28
N PHE A 64 36.95 -14.02 2.21
CA PHE A 64 35.76 -14.01 1.37
C PHE A 64 34.54 -14.54 2.10
N GLU A 65 34.68 -15.62 2.87
CA GLU A 65 33.63 -16.15 3.73
C GLU A 65 33.20 -15.18 4.85
N LEU A 66 34.17 -14.49 5.47
CA LEU A 66 33.92 -13.46 6.49
C LEU A 66 33.14 -12.27 5.93
N ASN A 67 33.34 -11.94 4.66
CA ASN A 67 32.65 -10.85 3.98
C ASN A 67 31.29 -11.28 3.36
N LYS A 68 31.07 -12.57 3.10
CA LYS A 68 29.78 -13.11 2.61
C LYS A 68 28.72 -13.21 3.72
N LYS A 69 29.10 -13.44 4.94
CA LYS A 69 28.18 -13.42 6.07
C LYS A 69 28.09 -11.97 6.53
N PRO A 70 26.87 -11.37 6.56
CA PRO A 70 26.70 -10.09 7.26
C PRO A 70 27.32 -10.28 8.63
N ASP A 71 28.21 -9.40 9.03
CA ASP A 71 28.96 -9.52 10.28
C ASP A 71 27.99 -9.42 11.45
N LEU A 72 27.39 -10.57 11.79
CA LEU A 72 26.57 -10.72 12.97
C LEU A 72 27.39 -10.52 14.26
N SER A 73 28.73 -10.52 14.18
CA SER A 73 29.61 -10.27 15.32
C SER A 73 29.66 -8.79 15.68
N LEU A 74 29.38 -7.88 14.75
CA LEU A 74 29.14 -6.46 15.07
C LEU A 74 27.81 -6.23 15.84
N LEU A 75 26.91 -7.19 15.81
CA LEU A 75 25.70 -7.22 16.63
C LEU A 75 25.97 -7.80 18.04
N TRP A 76 27.16 -8.37 18.25
CA TRP A 76 27.54 -9.04 19.50
C TRP A 76 28.81 -8.37 20.07
N ASP A 77 28.67 -7.16 20.57
CA ASP A 77 29.68 -6.63 21.50
C ASP A 77 29.80 -7.61 22.69
N LYS A 78 30.90 -8.35 22.73
CA LYS A 78 31.23 -9.09 23.95
C LYS A 78 31.40 -8.07 25.08
N PRO A 79 30.62 -8.16 26.16
CA PRO A 79 30.84 -7.26 27.29
C PRO A 79 32.26 -7.44 27.80
N LYS A 80 33.03 -6.36 27.83
CA LYS A 80 34.22 -6.28 28.66
C LYS A 80 33.74 -6.27 30.12
N GLY A 81 33.78 -7.42 30.79
CA GLY A 81 33.38 -7.52 32.19
C GLY A 81 33.55 -8.91 32.67
N ASN A 82 34.42 -9.06 33.61
CA ASN A 82 34.78 -10.23 34.41
C ASN A 82 33.65 -11.24 34.64
N GLY A 83 33.98 -12.52 34.43
CA GLY A 83 33.24 -13.67 34.98
C GLY A 83 31.97 -14.01 34.20
N SER A 84 32.03 -15.10 33.45
CA SER A 84 30.85 -15.77 32.91
C SER A 84 30.00 -16.33 34.05
N GLU A 85 29.12 -15.50 34.61
CA GLU A 85 27.99 -16.07 35.36
C GLU A 85 27.06 -16.73 34.31
N ALA A 86 26.94 -18.04 34.41
CA ALA A 86 25.88 -18.78 33.72
C ALA A 86 24.53 -18.12 34.03
N PRO A 87 23.57 -18.11 33.10
CA PRO A 87 22.28 -17.50 33.32
C PRO A 87 21.67 -18.14 34.59
N LYS A 88 21.45 -17.33 35.65
CA LYS A 88 20.77 -17.75 36.84
C LYS A 88 19.41 -18.26 36.45
N ARG A 89 19.19 -19.57 36.55
CA ARG A 89 17.85 -20.18 36.44
C ARG A 89 17.20 -20.04 37.79
N ASP A 90 15.97 -19.56 37.82
CA ASP A 90 15.16 -19.70 39.02
C ASP A 90 14.93 -21.19 39.26
N TYR A 91 15.46 -21.66 40.36
CA TYR A 91 15.47 -23.09 40.73
C TYR A 91 14.05 -23.67 40.87
N PHE A 92 13.04 -22.83 41.11
CA PHE A 92 11.65 -23.24 41.33
C PHE A 92 10.76 -23.20 40.07
N SER A 93 11.05 -22.33 39.13
CA SER A 93 10.18 -22.17 37.93
C SER A 93 10.82 -22.61 36.60
N GLY A 94 12.12 -22.92 36.60
CA GLY A 94 12.89 -23.25 35.40
C GLY A 94 12.99 -22.11 34.39
N ARG A 95 12.45 -20.93 34.71
CA ARG A 95 12.48 -19.75 33.84
C ARG A 95 13.85 -19.09 33.88
N VAL A 96 14.36 -18.79 32.70
CA VAL A 96 15.55 -17.95 32.54
C VAL A 96 15.23 -16.56 33.07
N VAL A 97 15.93 -16.10 34.13
CA VAL A 97 15.82 -14.73 34.62
C VAL A 97 16.15 -13.80 33.46
N SER A 98 15.22 -12.95 33.06
CA SER A 98 15.38 -12.07 31.93
C SER A 98 16.58 -11.15 32.12
N ARG A 99 17.57 -11.24 31.22
CA ARG A 99 18.67 -10.26 31.19
C ARG A 99 18.04 -8.89 30.84
N LYS A 100 18.47 -7.83 31.56
CA LYS A 100 18.03 -6.46 31.26
C LYS A 100 18.13 -6.19 29.75
N PRO A 101 17.12 -5.55 29.14
CA PRO A 101 17.16 -5.21 27.74
C PRO A 101 18.41 -4.40 27.38
N ARG A 102 18.99 -4.64 26.22
CA ARG A 102 20.07 -3.82 25.70
C ARG A 102 19.52 -2.43 25.38
N SER A 103 20.38 -1.42 25.38
CA SER A 103 19.97 -0.04 25.13
C SER A 103 20.75 0.58 23.98
N ILE A 104 20.03 1.06 22.97
CA ILE A 104 20.58 1.88 21.88
C ILE A 104 19.74 3.15 21.72
N PRO A 105 20.26 4.21 21.06
CA PRO A 105 19.45 5.39 20.73
C PRO A 105 18.22 5.00 19.91
N VAL A 106 17.07 5.61 20.21
CA VAL A 106 15.80 5.35 19.49
C VAL A 106 15.95 5.66 18.01
N SER A 107 16.59 6.76 17.65
CA SER A 107 16.83 7.15 16.24
C SER A 107 17.61 6.07 15.49
N GLN A 108 18.66 5.51 16.11
CA GLN A 108 19.44 4.42 15.54
C GLN A 108 18.62 3.13 15.41
N ALA A 109 17.79 2.80 16.42
CA ALA A 109 16.90 1.64 16.36
C ALA A 109 15.92 1.74 15.19
N VAL A 110 15.32 2.92 14.97
CA VAL A 110 14.42 3.18 13.87
C VAL A 110 15.16 3.08 12.53
N GLN A 111 16.33 3.69 12.40
CA GLN A 111 17.13 3.64 11.16
C GLN A 111 17.50 2.21 10.78
N ASN A 112 17.96 1.42 11.74
CA ASN A 112 18.34 0.03 11.51
C ASN A 112 17.13 -0.82 11.10
N TRP A 113 15.96 -0.62 11.74
CA TRP A 113 14.73 -1.29 11.34
C TRP A 113 14.30 -0.91 9.91
N LEU A 114 14.29 0.39 9.58
CA LEU A 114 13.92 0.86 8.25
C LEU A 114 14.87 0.33 7.17
N ARG A 115 16.17 0.22 7.45
CA ARG A 115 17.11 -0.41 6.53
C ARG A 115 16.70 -1.84 6.19
N LEU A 116 16.37 -2.66 7.20
CA LEU A 116 15.88 -4.03 6.98
C LEU A 116 14.56 -4.06 6.20
N GLU A 117 13.66 -3.11 6.44
CA GLU A 117 12.41 -3.01 5.69
C GLU A 117 12.66 -2.61 4.22
N TYR A 118 13.63 -1.72 3.94
CA TYR A 118 14.03 -1.40 2.57
C TYR A 118 14.69 -2.60 1.87
N GLU A 119 15.54 -3.36 2.54
CA GLU A 119 16.11 -4.60 2.01
C GLU A 119 15.02 -5.62 1.62
N LYS A 120 13.96 -5.76 2.43
CA LYS A 120 12.78 -6.55 2.08
C LYS A 120 12.03 -5.99 0.85
N ALA A 121 11.97 -4.68 0.71
CA ALA A 121 11.32 -4.07 -0.45
C ALA A 121 12.13 -4.29 -1.73
N ASP A 122 13.44 -4.17 -1.66
CA ASP A 122 14.35 -4.38 -2.77
C ASP A 122 14.38 -5.86 -3.21
N SER A 123 14.15 -6.79 -2.27
CA SER A 123 13.95 -8.23 -2.57
C SER A 123 12.53 -8.59 -3.02
N GLY A 124 11.62 -7.62 -3.14
CA GLY A 124 10.24 -7.85 -3.59
C GLY A 124 9.29 -8.46 -2.54
N LEU A 125 9.74 -8.68 -1.31
CA LEU A 125 8.91 -9.25 -0.22
C LEU A 125 7.81 -8.29 0.25
N ILE A 126 8.07 -6.98 0.19
CA ILE A 126 7.10 -5.94 0.53
C ILE A 126 7.18 -4.80 -0.49
N ARG A 127 6.11 -4.02 -0.60
CA ARG A 127 6.08 -2.87 -1.53
C ARG A 127 6.89 -1.71 -0.96
N ARG A 128 7.71 -1.06 -1.81
CA ARG A 128 8.50 0.12 -1.44
C ARG A 128 7.63 1.24 -0.85
N ASP A 129 6.46 1.54 -1.44
CA ASP A 129 5.50 2.51 -0.91
C ASP A 129 5.10 2.25 0.55
N THR A 130 5.09 0.98 0.98
CA THR A 130 4.77 0.61 2.37
C THR A 130 5.89 1.03 3.30
N VAL A 131 7.15 0.81 2.89
CA VAL A 131 8.32 1.22 3.67
C VAL A 131 8.44 2.74 3.72
N ASP A 132 8.21 3.44 2.61
CA ASP A 132 8.22 4.91 2.55
C ASP A 132 7.19 5.52 3.51
N LYS A 133 6.01 4.91 3.64
CA LYS A 133 4.99 5.32 4.62
C LYS A 133 5.46 5.09 6.06
N LYS A 134 6.08 3.92 6.35
CA LYS A 134 6.69 3.63 7.66
C LYS A 134 7.78 4.63 8.00
N ALA A 135 8.70 4.90 7.06
CA ALA A 135 9.76 5.87 7.22
C ALA A 135 9.23 7.30 7.46
N GLY A 136 8.21 7.69 6.68
CA GLY A 136 7.52 8.96 6.85
C GLY A 136 6.86 9.10 8.23
N LEU A 137 6.21 8.05 8.74
CA LEU A 137 5.64 7.99 10.07
C LEU A 137 6.73 8.17 11.15
N CYS A 138 7.78 7.35 11.07
CA CYS A 138 8.83 7.36 12.07
C CYS A 138 9.50 8.74 12.18
N ARG A 139 9.83 9.34 11.04
CA ARG A 139 10.52 10.65 10.99
C ARG A 139 9.63 11.80 11.49
N ARG A 140 8.36 11.82 11.07
CA ARG A 140 7.48 12.96 11.33
C ARG A 140 6.74 12.88 12.66
N HIS A 141 6.55 11.68 13.21
CA HIS A 141 5.67 11.50 14.35
C HIS A 141 6.25 10.65 15.47
N LEU A 142 6.84 9.47 15.19
CA LEU A 142 7.33 8.58 16.24
C LEU A 142 8.54 9.14 16.96
N ILE A 143 9.60 9.54 16.23
CA ILE A 143 10.83 10.08 16.85
C ILE A 143 10.53 11.37 17.61
N PRO A 144 9.84 12.39 17.03
CA PRO A 144 9.50 13.59 17.77
C PRO A 144 8.61 13.36 19.00
N TYR A 145 7.70 12.38 18.92
CA TYR A 145 6.88 12.01 20.08
C TYR A 145 7.75 11.45 21.23
N LEU A 146 8.64 10.49 20.94
CA LEU A 146 9.50 9.89 21.95
C LEU A 146 10.47 10.92 22.54
N GLU A 147 11.02 11.81 21.72
CA GLU A 147 11.84 12.93 22.19
C GLU A 147 11.07 13.86 23.12
N SER A 148 9.81 14.19 22.79
CA SER A 148 8.96 15.01 23.68
C SER A 148 8.64 14.36 25.01
N LYS A 149 8.77 13.04 25.10
CA LYS A 149 8.63 12.26 26.34
C LYS A 149 9.95 12.01 27.07
N GLY A 150 11.06 12.53 26.55
CA GLY A 150 12.40 12.29 27.10
C GLY A 150 12.93 10.88 26.85
N VAL A 151 12.27 10.10 25.98
CA VAL A 151 12.66 8.73 25.63
C VAL A 151 13.66 8.79 24.47
N THR A 152 14.92 8.84 24.80
CA THR A 152 16.03 8.90 23.82
C THR A 152 16.66 7.56 23.54
N ARG A 153 16.50 6.60 24.44
CA ARG A 153 17.06 5.25 24.36
C ARG A 153 15.99 4.16 24.50
N THR A 154 16.20 3.02 23.84
CA THR A 154 15.23 1.93 23.81
C THR A 154 14.93 1.33 25.20
N ALA A 155 15.88 1.33 26.12
CA ALA A 155 15.68 0.86 27.49
C ALA A 155 14.76 1.75 28.35
N GLN A 156 14.43 2.95 27.88
CA GLN A 156 13.50 3.86 28.55
C GLN A 156 12.05 3.63 28.14
N ILE A 157 11.81 2.75 27.16
CA ILE A 157 10.45 2.40 26.73
C ILE A 157 9.83 1.50 27.79
N ASP A 158 8.74 1.95 28.38
CA ASP A 158 7.94 1.28 29.38
C ASP A 158 6.47 1.15 28.96
N ALA A 159 5.64 0.54 29.81
CA ALA A 159 4.23 0.28 29.53
C ALA A 159 3.42 1.57 29.26
N THR A 160 3.84 2.72 29.78
CA THR A 160 3.14 4.02 29.66
C THR A 160 3.61 4.87 28.48
N THR A 161 4.73 4.48 27.87
CA THR A 161 5.40 5.30 26.83
C THR A 161 4.46 5.73 25.71
N PHE A 162 3.59 4.85 25.23
CA PHE A 162 2.71 5.16 24.09
C PHE A 162 1.27 5.52 24.47
N GLU A 163 0.92 5.56 25.75
CA GLU A 163 -0.45 5.91 26.21
C GLU A 163 -0.90 7.28 25.67
N GLY A 164 -0.02 8.27 25.69
CA GLY A 164 -0.28 9.62 25.22
C GLY A 164 -0.24 9.79 23.70
N TYR A 165 0.16 8.77 22.94
CA TYR A 165 0.30 8.89 21.48
C TYR A 165 -1.01 9.22 20.76
N PRO A 166 -2.17 8.61 21.08
CA PRO A 166 -3.44 8.99 20.47
C PRO A 166 -3.84 10.45 20.69
N ILE A 167 -3.47 11.03 21.85
CA ILE A 167 -3.72 12.45 22.18
C ILE A 167 -2.77 13.34 21.37
N TYR A 168 -1.48 13.01 21.34
CA TYR A 168 -0.48 13.70 20.52
C TYR A 168 -0.90 13.74 19.03
N ARG A 169 -1.58 12.69 18.55
CA ARG A 169 -2.07 12.55 17.18
C ARG A 169 -3.56 12.87 17.04
N SER A 170 -4.14 13.69 17.92
CA SER A 170 -5.58 14.03 17.92
C SER A 170 -6.07 14.59 16.58
N ALA A 171 -5.27 15.38 15.89
CA ALA A 171 -5.60 15.94 14.57
C ALA A 171 -5.65 14.88 13.44
N SER A 172 -5.13 13.67 13.66
CA SER A 172 -5.21 12.60 12.66
C SER A 172 -6.54 11.83 12.76
N THR A 173 -6.95 11.19 11.65
CA THR A 173 -8.17 10.37 11.67
C THR A 173 -7.99 9.13 12.55
N PRO A 174 -9.07 8.57 13.16
CA PRO A 174 -8.99 7.33 13.97
C PRO A 174 -8.32 6.17 13.22
N LEU A 175 -8.64 5.99 11.94
CA LEU A 175 -7.98 4.99 11.10
C LEU A 175 -6.49 5.28 10.86
N GLY A 176 -6.13 6.55 10.68
CA GLY A 176 -4.73 6.97 10.58
C GLY A 176 -3.95 6.60 11.84
N ARG A 177 -4.48 6.98 13.02
CA ARG A 177 -3.89 6.63 14.31
C ARG A 177 -3.74 5.11 14.51
N ARG A 178 -4.77 4.33 14.14
CA ARG A 178 -4.67 2.87 14.19
C ARG A 178 -3.56 2.31 13.32
N GLN A 179 -3.38 2.84 12.11
CA GLN A 179 -2.30 2.43 11.22
C GLN A 179 -0.92 2.83 11.77
N GLU A 180 -0.81 4.03 12.33
CA GLU A 180 0.40 4.51 13.00
C GLU A 180 0.77 3.61 14.17
N LEU A 181 -0.17 3.34 15.08
CA LEU A 181 0.04 2.45 16.22
C LEU A 181 0.36 1.01 15.79
N GLY A 182 -0.26 0.51 14.72
CA GLY A 182 0.08 -0.79 14.14
C GLY A 182 1.52 -0.85 13.62
N THR A 183 2.02 0.23 13.04
CA THR A 183 3.42 0.33 12.60
C THR A 183 4.39 0.39 13.79
N ILE A 184 4.03 1.13 14.85
CA ILE A 184 4.80 1.18 16.10
C ILE A 184 4.85 -0.22 16.75
N GLN A 185 3.71 -0.91 16.80
CA GLN A 185 3.63 -2.28 17.30
C GLN A 185 4.51 -3.24 16.48
N GLU A 186 4.52 -3.09 15.17
CA GLU A 186 5.38 -3.88 14.29
C GLU A 186 6.87 -3.63 14.57
N TRP A 187 7.28 -2.38 14.73
CA TRP A 187 8.64 -2.00 15.12
C TRP A 187 9.02 -2.61 16.47
N CYS A 188 8.18 -2.46 17.49
CA CYS A 188 8.42 -3.03 18.82
C CYS A 188 8.58 -4.56 18.77
N ARG A 189 7.64 -5.26 18.11
CA ARG A 189 7.60 -6.73 18.05
C ARG A 189 8.70 -7.29 17.15
N ASN A 190 8.80 -6.78 15.92
CA ASN A 190 9.62 -7.40 14.88
C ASN A 190 11.08 -6.93 14.90
N TYR A 191 11.36 -5.83 15.61
CA TYR A 191 12.71 -5.31 15.72
C TYR A 191 13.20 -5.22 17.16
N LEU A 192 12.53 -4.43 18.02
CA LEU A 192 13.04 -4.21 19.38
C LEU A 192 13.09 -5.49 20.23
N VAL A 193 12.01 -6.27 20.26
CA VAL A 193 11.97 -7.54 21.03
C VAL A 193 12.92 -8.57 20.44
N LYS A 194 12.96 -8.72 19.10
CA LYS A 194 13.89 -9.67 18.45
C LYS A 194 15.34 -9.38 18.73
N ASN A 195 15.72 -8.11 18.84
CA ASN A 195 17.09 -7.69 19.14
C ASN A 195 17.34 -7.47 20.63
N ARG A 196 16.39 -7.82 21.50
CA ARG A 196 16.46 -7.65 22.96
C ARG A 196 16.67 -6.20 23.41
N TYR A 197 16.11 -5.25 22.67
CA TYR A 197 16.05 -3.83 23.03
C TYR A 197 14.80 -3.48 23.83
N LEU A 198 13.80 -4.38 23.84
CA LEU A 198 12.54 -4.27 24.57
C LEU A 198 12.20 -5.61 25.17
N ASP A 199 11.65 -5.62 26.38
CA ASP A 199 11.15 -6.85 27.01
C ASP A 199 9.85 -7.29 26.32
N SER A 200 9.77 -8.58 26.00
CA SER A 200 8.58 -9.16 25.35
C SER A 200 7.35 -9.15 26.26
N SER A 201 7.52 -9.13 27.59
CA SER A 201 6.42 -9.06 28.56
C SER A 201 5.55 -7.82 28.35
N LEU A 202 6.14 -6.67 27.99
CA LEU A 202 5.44 -5.43 27.72
C LEU A 202 4.44 -5.51 26.54
N LEU A 203 4.72 -6.40 25.56
CA LEU A 203 3.82 -6.62 24.43
C LEU A 203 2.75 -7.69 24.69
N LEU A 204 2.96 -8.53 25.69
CA LEU A 204 2.07 -9.64 26.03
C LEU A 204 1.03 -9.25 27.07
N ASP A 205 1.26 -8.17 27.81
CA ASP A 205 0.32 -7.68 28.81
C ASP A 205 -0.99 -7.22 28.13
N LYS A 206 -2.09 -7.84 28.54
CA LYS A 206 -3.43 -7.52 28.04
C LYS A 206 -4.12 -6.46 28.88
N GLN A 207 -3.70 -6.29 30.13
CA GLN A 207 -4.29 -5.32 31.06
C GLN A 207 -3.74 -3.92 30.82
N THR A 208 -2.41 -3.83 30.66
CA THR A 208 -1.70 -2.58 30.33
C THR A 208 -0.93 -2.72 29.02
N PRO A 209 -1.62 -2.75 27.87
CA PRO A 209 -0.95 -2.96 26.59
C PRO A 209 -0.03 -1.79 26.26
N LEU A 210 1.24 -2.06 25.97
CA LEU A 210 2.21 -1.04 25.54
C LEU A 210 1.68 -0.14 24.41
N ILE A 211 0.93 -0.73 23.49
CA ILE A 211 0.33 -0.01 22.36
C ILE A 211 -1.16 0.18 22.62
N PRO A 212 -1.62 1.42 22.82
CA PRO A 212 -3.02 1.70 23.13
C PRO A 212 -3.95 1.32 21.99
N ARG A 213 -5.16 0.89 22.32
CA ARG A 213 -6.20 0.57 21.33
C ARG A 213 -6.91 1.85 20.88
N THR A 214 -7.13 1.98 19.59
CA THR A 214 -7.93 3.04 19.01
C THR A 214 -9.33 2.52 18.72
N VAL A 215 -10.34 3.17 19.28
CA VAL A 215 -11.74 2.89 18.95
C VAL A 215 -12.01 3.43 17.53
N ILE A 216 -12.49 2.55 16.68
CA ILE A 216 -12.90 2.89 15.30
C ILE A 216 -14.41 2.78 15.23
N ARG A 217 -15.05 3.90 14.97
CA ARG A 217 -16.49 3.95 14.72
C ARG A 217 -16.79 3.46 13.31
N GLN A 218 -17.99 3.01 13.11
CA GLN A 218 -18.41 2.56 11.77
C GLN A 218 -18.35 3.69 10.73
N THR A 219 -18.67 4.93 11.15
CA THR A 219 -18.56 6.11 10.29
C THR A 219 -17.14 6.37 9.82
N ASP A 220 -16.11 6.05 10.62
CA ASP A 220 -14.71 6.21 10.26
C ASP A 220 -14.29 5.27 9.10
N LEU A 221 -15.01 4.17 8.92
CA LEU A 221 -14.77 3.19 7.85
C LEU A 221 -15.35 3.65 6.50
N MET A 222 -16.25 4.63 6.49
CA MET A 222 -16.96 5.08 5.29
C MET A 222 -16.28 6.27 4.61
N LYS A 223 -14.97 6.20 4.41
CA LYS A 223 -14.17 7.31 3.84
C LYS A 223 -14.52 7.68 2.40
N ASN A 224 -15.01 6.73 1.63
CA ASN A 224 -15.33 6.91 0.22
C ASN A 224 -16.77 6.44 0.00
N PRO A 225 -17.76 7.20 0.49
CA PRO A 225 -19.15 6.77 0.38
C PRO A 225 -19.58 6.64 -1.09
N ALA A 226 -20.50 5.73 -1.36
CA ALA A 226 -21.12 5.62 -2.67
C ALA A 226 -21.90 6.90 -2.99
N ILE A 227 -21.90 7.30 -4.25
CA ILE A 227 -22.58 8.51 -4.72
C ILE A 227 -24.06 8.16 -4.96
N ASN A 228 -24.98 8.95 -4.41
CA ASN A 228 -26.39 8.79 -4.67
C ASN A 228 -26.69 9.01 -6.17
N PRO A 229 -27.71 8.34 -6.75
CA PRO A 229 -28.08 8.53 -8.14
C PRO A 229 -28.42 10.00 -8.48
N GLU A 230 -29.10 10.70 -7.60
CA GLU A 230 -29.46 12.11 -7.75
C GLU A 230 -28.21 12.99 -7.80
N ASP A 231 -27.32 12.81 -6.83
CA ASP A 231 -26.02 13.53 -6.78
C ASP A 231 -25.15 13.21 -7.99
N TRP A 232 -25.14 11.95 -8.44
CA TRP A 232 -24.42 11.55 -9.62
C TRP A 232 -24.91 12.28 -10.88
N LYS A 233 -26.22 12.37 -11.05
CA LYS A 233 -26.85 13.12 -12.15
C LYS A 233 -26.44 14.60 -12.14
N ILE A 234 -26.49 15.24 -10.96
CA ILE A 234 -26.05 16.64 -10.78
C ILE A 234 -24.58 16.80 -11.20
N ILE A 235 -23.69 15.91 -10.70
CA ILE A 235 -22.26 15.96 -10.97
C ILE A 235 -21.99 15.79 -12.47
N VAL A 236 -22.56 14.77 -13.12
CA VAL A 236 -22.32 14.50 -14.54
C VAL A 236 -22.83 15.63 -15.42
N ASN A 237 -24.03 16.15 -15.14
CA ASN A 237 -24.59 17.27 -15.90
C ASN A 237 -23.71 18.52 -15.76
N TYR A 238 -23.28 18.84 -14.53
CA TYR A 238 -22.36 19.97 -14.32
C TYR A 238 -21.04 19.79 -15.07
N VAL A 239 -20.44 18.62 -15.00
CA VAL A 239 -19.16 18.34 -15.71
C VAL A 239 -19.34 18.44 -17.21
N ARG A 240 -20.44 17.90 -17.77
CA ARG A 240 -20.73 17.90 -19.21
C ARG A 240 -21.08 19.28 -19.72
N ASP A 241 -21.97 19.98 -19.05
CA ASP A 241 -22.64 21.16 -19.59
C ASP A 241 -22.02 22.51 -19.17
N VAL A 242 -21.32 22.52 -18.02
CA VAL A 242 -20.70 23.71 -17.45
C VAL A 242 -19.18 23.59 -17.42
N TRP A 243 -18.65 22.73 -16.55
CA TRP A 243 -17.21 22.68 -16.28
C TRP A 243 -16.35 22.40 -17.51
N LYS A 244 -16.81 21.49 -18.36
CA LYS A 244 -16.13 21.18 -19.64
C LYS A 244 -16.14 22.38 -20.58
N LYS A 245 -17.28 23.10 -20.69
CA LYS A 245 -17.43 24.23 -21.58
C LYS A 245 -16.68 25.50 -21.12
N GLU A 246 -16.55 25.71 -19.84
CA GLU A 246 -15.74 26.83 -19.29
C GLU A 246 -14.31 26.84 -19.82
N SER A 247 -13.74 25.70 -20.20
CA SER A 247 -12.38 25.63 -20.75
C SER A 247 -12.27 26.20 -22.19
N LEU A 248 -13.38 26.29 -22.91
CA LEU A 248 -13.41 26.87 -24.25
C LEU A 248 -13.34 28.41 -24.22
N THR A 249 -13.90 29.02 -23.17
CA THR A 249 -13.98 30.46 -23.00
C THR A 249 -12.82 31.09 -22.28
N SER A 250 -12.33 30.42 -21.21
CA SER A 250 -11.33 30.96 -20.31
C SER A 250 -9.87 30.62 -20.65
N HIS A 251 -9.64 29.49 -21.30
CA HIS A 251 -8.30 29.06 -21.71
C HIS A 251 -8.34 28.26 -23.01
N PRO A 252 -8.20 28.91 -24.15
CA PRO A 252 -8.22 28.26 -25.46
C PRO A 252 -6.99 27.37 -25.73
N LYS A 253 -6.10 27.19 -24.75
CA LYS A 253 -4.99 26.25 -24.84
C LYS A 253 -5.52 24.83 -24.93
N ALA A 254 -5.24 24.17 -26.03
CA ALA A 254 -5.69 22.82 -26.40
C ALA A 254 -5.58 21.77 -25.27
N ALA A 255 -4.55 21.86 -24.43
CA ALA A 255 -4.31 20.92 -23.33
C ALA A 255 -5.36 20.98 -22.20
N GLY A 256 -5.88 22.16 -21.88
CA GLY A 256 -6.90 22.30 -20.81
C GLY A 256 -8.24 21.73 -21.25
N TRP A 257 -8.65 22.00 -22.48
CA TRP A 257 -9.88 21.47 -23.05
C TRP A 257 -9.82 19.95 -23.24
N PHE A 258 -8.68 19.42 -23.73
CA PHE A 258 -8.45 17.99 -23.80
C PHE A 258 -8.65 17.33 -22.43
N TYR A 259 -8.00 17.86 -21.40
CA TYR A 259 -8.08 17.30 -20.06
C TYR A 259 -9.50 17.23 -19.52
N ARG A 260 -10.32 18.29 -19.71
CA ARG A 260 -11.70 18.33 -19.21
C ARG A 260 -12.62 17.36 -19.97
N ASN A 261 -12.40 17.16 -21.27
CA ASN A 261 -13.08 16.13 -22.04
C ASN A 261 -12.68 14.74 -21.56
N MET A 262 -11.38 14.48 -21.45
CA MET A 262 -10.86 13.22 -20.92
C MET A 262 -11.44 12.94 -19.53
N PHE A 263 -11.46 13.92 -18.64
CA PHE A 263 -11.99 13.75 -17.29
C PHE A 263 -13.47 13.38 -17.28
N HIS A 264 -14.28 13.95 -18.15
CA HIS A 264 -15.69 13.58 -18.29
C HIS A 264 -15.84 12.09 -18.63
N HIS A 265 -15.16 11.60 -19.67
CA HIS A 265 -15.21 10.18 -20.03
C HIS A 265 -14.58 9.28 -18.95
N PHE A 266 -13.52 9.75 -18.31
CA PHE A 266 -12.88 9.05 -17.18
C PHE A 266 -13.84 8.79 -16.03
N ILE A 267 -14.62 9.80 -15.59
CA ILE A 267 -15.55 9.61 -14.46
C ILE A 267 -16.71 8.68 -14.83
N LEU A 268 -17.23 8.76 -16.06
CA LEU A 268 -18.26 7.85 -16.56
C LEU A 268 -17.76 6.41 -16.55
N PHE A 269 -16.55 6.17 -17.06
CA PHE A 269 -15.96 4.85 -17.09
C PHE A 269 -15.61 4.34 -15.69
N ALA A 270 -14.99 5.15 -14.83
CA ALA A 270 -14.60 4.77 -13.48
C ALA A 270 -15.79 4.34 -12.62
N LYS A 271 -16.93 5.04 -12.74
CA LYS A 271 -18.17 4.70 -12.03
C LYS A 271 -18.77 3.38 -12.48
N ASN A 272 -18.63 3.02 -13.74
CA ASN A 272 -19.27 1.83 -14.31
C ASN A 272 -18.34 0.59 -14.41
N SER A 273 -17.06 0.72 -14.08
CA SER A 273 -16.09 -0.39 -14.17
C SER A 273 -15.71 -0.99 -12.82
N GLY A 274 -15.96 -0.30 -11.72
CA GLY A 274 -15.50 -0.72 -10.39
C GLY A 274 -13.99 -0.73 -10.21
N MET A 275 -13.21 -0.34 -11.21
CA MET A 275 -11.76 -0.21 -11.12
C MET A 275 -11.36 0.93 -10.17
N SER A 276 -10.21 0.82 -9.55
CA SER A 276 -9.67 1.97 -8.82
C SER A 276 -9.29 3.08 -9.81
N PRO A 277 -9.34 4.35 -9.41
CA PRO A 277 -8.95 5.45 -10.30
C PRO A 277 -7.54 5.30 -10.89
N GLU A 278 -6.60 4.77 -10.12
CA GLU A 278 -5.23 4.51 -10.60
C GLU A 278 -5.16 3.41 -11.66
N GLU A 279 -6.01 2.38 -11.55
CA GLU A 279 -6.12 1.32 -12.56
C GLU A 279 -6.70 1.87 -13.86
N VAL A 280 -7.76 2.68 -13.77
CA VAL A 280 -8.35 3.34 -14.94
C VAL A 280 -7.35 4.25 -15.64
N MET A 281 -6.54 5.01 -14.89
CA MET A 281 -5.50 5.89 -15.45
C MET A 281 -4.39 5.13 -16.19
N LYS A 282 -4.14 3.88 -15.81
CA LYS A 282 -3.09 3.03 -16.41
C LYS A 282 -3.63 2.08 -17.47
N MET A 283 -4.93 2.08 -17.72
CA MET A 283 -5.60 1.19 -18.67
C MET A 283 -5.17 1.49 -20.11
N LYS A 284 -4.83 0.44 -20.85
CA LYS A 284 -4.43 0.51 -22.25
C LYS A 284 -5.53 -0.03 -23.15
N TRP A 285 -5.60 0.44 -24.39
CA TRP A 285 -6.58 -0.03 -25.38
C TRP A 285 -6.50 -1.54 -25.63
N LYS A 286 -5.31 -2.16 -25.58
CA LYS A 286 -5.16 -3.60 -25.74
C LYS A 286 -5.83 -4.46 -24.66
N GLN A 287 -6.24 -3.85 -23.56
CA GLN A 287 -6.91 -4.52 -22.45
C GLN A 287 -8.43 -4.57 -22.62
N ILE A 288 -8.94 -3.93 -23.68
CA ILE A 288 -10.35 -3.79 -23.95
C ILE A 288 -10.73 -4.66 -25.15
N GLU A 289 -11.72 -5.52 -24.94
CA GLU A 289 -12.38 -6.29 -25.99
C GLU A 289 -13.86 -5.92 -25.99
N ILE A 290 -14.41 -5.55 -27.13
CA ILE A 290 -15.83 -5.21 -27.27
C ILE A 290 -16.48 -6.32 -28.08
N VAL A 291 -17.47 -6.98 -27.48
CA VAL A 291 -18.21 -8.10 -28.06
C VAL A 291 -19.70 -7.76 -28.12
N ASP A 292 -20.37 -8.10 -29.22
CA ASP A 292 -21.83 -8.04 -29.28
C ASP A 292 -22.41 -9.38 -28.79
N GLU A 293 -22.84 -9.38 -27.55
CA GLU A 293 -23.46 -10.56 -26.92
C GLU A 293 -24.87 -10.84 -27.44
N GLY A 294 -25.50 -9.83 -28.06
CA GLY A 294 -26.90 -9.87 -28.42
C GLY A 294 -27.83 -9.99 -27.19
N ARG A 295 -28.99 -9.43 -27.30
CA ARG A 295 -30.00 -9.47 -26.24
C ARG A 295 -31.37 -9.70 -26.84
N ILE A 296 -32.22 -10.43 -26.17
CA ILE A 296 -33.62 -10.55 -26.53
C ILE A 296 -34.39 -9.44 -25.81
N ASN A 297 -35.07 -8.59 -26.56
CA ASN A 297 -35.90 -7.52 -26.02
C ASN A 297 -37.25 -8.06 -25.48
N SER A 298 -38.07 -7.19 -24.88
CA SER A 298 -39.39 -7.55 -24.37
C SER A 298 -40.39 -8.05 -25.43
N LYS A 299 -40.08 -7.83 -26.71
CA LYS A 299 -40.87 -8.28 -27.87
C LYS A 299 -40.37 -9.62 -28.43
N GLY A 300 -39.35 -10.25 -27.83
CA GLY A 300 -38.74 -11.49 -28.30
C GLY A 300 -37.76 -11.31 -29.46
N GLU A 301 -37.41 -10.09 -29.83
CA GLU A 301 -36.50 -9.81 -30.94
C GLU A 301 -35.05 -9.77 -30.45
N LYS A 302 -34.10 -10.31 -31.23
CA LYS A 302 -32.67 -10.23 -30.94
C LYS A 302 -32.17 -8.83 -31.32
N VAL A 303 -31.72 -8.08 -30.33
CA VAL A 303 -31.11 -6.75 -30.50
C VAL A 303 -29.64 -6.80 -30.15
N SER A 304 -28.85 -5.94 -30.80
CA SER A 304 -27.42 -5.80 -30.47
C SER A 304 -27.24 -5.30 -29.04
N TRP A 305 -26.36 -5.96 -28.30
CA TRP A 305 -25.98 -5.58 -26.97
C TRP A 305 -24.46 -5.69 -26.79
N GLU A 306 -23.77 -4.57 -26.95
CA GLU A 306 -22.31 -4.54 -26.86
C GLU A 306 -21.85 -4.50 -25.41
N VAL A 307 -20.97 -5.43 -25.06
CA VAL A 307 -20.28 -5.50 -23.75
C VAL A 307 -18.80 -5.24 -23.99
N ALA A 308 -18.20 -4.39 -23.17
CA ALA A 308 -16.75 -4.25 -23.16
C ALA A 308 -16.16 -5.07 -22.00
N TYR A 309 -15.26 -5.98 -22.34
CA TYR A 309 -14.52 -6.80 -21.39
C TYR A 309 -13.15 -6.17 -21.14
N ILE A 310 -12.85 -5.89 -19.87
CA ILE A 310 -11.59 -5.24 -19.46
C ILE A 310 -10.70 -6.27 -18.77
N ARG A 311 -9.62 -6.68 -19.42
CA ARG A 311 -8.62 -7.58 -18.83
C ARG A 311 -7.56 -6.78 -18.10
N THR A 312 -7.46 -6.96 -16.79
CA THR A 312 -6.54 -6.19 -15.96
C THR A 312 -5.92 -7.01 -14.84
N ILE A 313 -4.76 -6.55 -14.36
CA ILE A 313 -4.09 -7.12 -13.19
C ILE A 313 -4.13 -6.07 -12.09
N ARG A 314 -4.71 -6.43 -10.95
CA ARG A 314 -4.78 -5.53 -9.82
C ARG A 314 -3.39 -5.27 -9.24
N SER A 315 -2.96 -4.02 -9.25
CA SER A 315 -1.60 -3.64 -8.81
C SER A 315 -1.29 -4.00 -7.35
N LYS A 316 -2.31 -4.04 -6.48
CA LYS A 316 -2.14 -4.32 -5.05
C LYS A 316 -2.01 -5.81 -4.73
N THR A 317 -2.79 -6.67 -5.38
CA THR A 317 -2.90 -8.11 -5.09
C THR A 317 -2.31 -8.99 -6.19
N GLN A 318 -1.90 -8.40 -7.32
CA GLN A 318 -1.44 -9.10 -8.53
C GLN A 318 -2.48 -10.10 -9.09
N GLN A 319 -3.74 -9.94 -8.73
CA GLN A 319 -4.83 -10.77 -9.21
C GLN A 319 -5.24 -10.33 -10.61
N ALA A 320 -5.18 -11.25 -11.56
CA ALA A 320 -5.76 -11.07 -12.89
C ALA A 320 -7.29 -11.15 -12.81
N ARG A 321 -7.98 -10.29 -13.56
CA ARG A 321 -9.45 -10.30 -13.62
C ARG A 321 -9.94 -9.76 -14.96
N GLU A 322 -11.13 -10.19 -15.32
CA GLU A 322 -11.89 -9.67 -16.44
C GLU A 322 -13.17 -8.99 -15.91
N ILE A 323 -13.44 -7.78 -16.38
CA ILE A 323 -14.55 -6.97 -15.88
C ILE A 323 -15.47 -6.68 -17.06
N PRO A 324 -16.69 -7.23 -17.09
CA PRO A 324 -17.70 -6.84 -18.06
C PRO A 324 -18.25 -5.45 -17.70
N VAL A 325 -18.26 -4.53 -18.65
CA VAL A 325 -18.80 -3.17 -18.47
C VAL A 325 -19.74 -2.80 -19.61
N ASN A 326 -20.81 -2.10 -19.29
CA ASN A 326 -21.79 -1.59 -20.29
C ASN A 326 -21.34 -0.26 -20.90
N GLN A 327 -20.04 -0.06 -21.11
CA GLN A 327 -19.46 1.20 -21.60
C GLN A 327 -18.86 1.06 -23.00
N ALA A 328 -19.23 0.02 -23.75
CA ALA A 328 -18.72 -0.22 -25.10
C ALA A 328 -18.95 1.00 -26.02
N ARG A 329 -20.18 1.53 -26.04
CA ARG A 329 -20.54 2.71 -26.82
C ARG A 329 -19.76 3.97 -26.42
N GLU A 330 -19.59 4.20 -25.12
CA GLU A 330 -18.82 5.35 -24.60
C GLU A 330 -17.32 5.24 -24.93
N LEU A 331 -16.76 4.05 -24.88
CA LEU A 331 -15.36 3.80 -25.28
C LEU A 331 -15.16 4.03 -26.78
N ARG A 332 -16.12 3.63 -27.64
CA ARG A 332 -16.07 3.91 -29.08
C ARG A 332 -16.16 5.41 -29.35
N ARG A 333 -17.09 6.12 -28.70
CA ARG A 333 -17.24 7.58 -28.82
C ARG A 333 -15.98 8.30 -28.35
N TRP A 334 -15.39 7.85 -27.23
CA TRP A 334 -14.16 8.43 -26.73
C TRP A 334 -13.00 8.20 -27.70
N LYS A 335 -12.87 6.99 -28.26
CA LYS A 335 -11.84 6.70 -29.26
C LYS A 335 -12.02 7.54 -30.53
N GLN A 336 -13.23 7.62 -31.06
CA GLN A 336 -13.55 8.45 -32.22
C GLN A 336 -13.21 9.93 -31.97
N TRP A 337 -13.61 10.44 -30.80
CA TRP A 337 -13.28 11.81 -30.41
C TRP A 337 -11.78 12.06 -30.32
N LEU A 338 -11.00 11.07 -29.82
CA LEU A 338 -9.54 11.15 -29.78
C LEU A 338 -8.94 11.22 -31.19
N ASP A 339 -9.40 10.38 -32.09
CA ASP A 339 -8.91 10.36 -33.48
C ASP A 339 -9.22 11.69 -34.17
N GLU A 340 -10.44 12.23 -34.04
CA GLU A 340 -10.84 13.56 -34.52
C GLU A 340 -10.00 14.68 -33.91
N TYR A 341 -9.79 14.67 -32.61
CA TYR A 341 -8.98 15.66 -31.89
C TYR A 341 -7.51 15.68 -32.34
N ILE A 342 -6.91 14.51 -32.58
CA ILE A 342 -5.54 14.39 -33.09
C ILE A 342 -5.40 15.03 -34.45
N ILE A 343 -6.37 14.82 -35.34
CA ILE A 343 -6.41 15.39 -36.68
C ILE A 343 -6.63 16.92 -36.59
N GLU A 344 -7.62 17.35 -35.84
CA GLU A 344 -7.99 18.78 -35.71
C GLU A 344 -6.83 19.62 -35.14
N ARG A 345 -6.02 19.03 -34.27
CA ARG A 345 -4.89 19.71 -33.62
C ARG A 345 -3.54 19.49 -34.31
N ASP A 346 -3.53 18.86 -35.47
CA ASP A 346 -2.31 18.53 -36.23
C ASP A 346 -1.21 17.91 -35.37
N LEU A 347 -1.60 16.96 -34.50
CA LEU A 347 -0.63 16.24 -33.63
C LEU A 347 0.13 15.22 -34.48
N ARG A 348 1.14 15.69 -35.19
CA ARG A 348 1.97 14.87 -36.07
C ARG A 348 2.62 13.72 -35.30
N ASN A 349 2.60 12.53 -35.91
CA ASN A 349 3.15 11.29 -35.35
C ASN A 349 2.44 10.76 -34.08
N VAL A 350 1.29 11.31 -33.70
CA VAL A 350 0.47 10.80 -32.60
C VAL A 350 -0.69 9.98 -33.17
N GLN A 351 -0.82 8.74 -32.71
CA GLN A 351 -1.91 7.84 -33.08
C GLN A 351 -2.39 7.07 -31.87
N VAL A 352 -3.66 6.69 -31.83
CA VAL A 352 -4.22 5.79 -30.84
C VAL A 352 -3.78 4.36 -31.18
N LYS A 353 -2.79 3.83 -30.46
CA LYS A 353 -2.27 2.46 -30.61
C LYS A 353 -2.83 1.54 -29.52
N LYS A 354 -2.72 0.23 -29.73
CA LYS A 354 -3.13 -0.78 -28.72
C LYS A 354 -2.43 -0.57 -27.36
N ASP A 355 -1.19 -0.10 -27.36
CA ASP A 355 -0.42 0.19 -26.14
C ASP A 355 -0.62 1.60 -25.58
N SER A 356 -1.34 2.48 -26.28
CA SER A 356 -1.70 3.80 -25.76
C SER A 356 -2.63 3.68 -24.56
N LEU A 357 -2.44 4.56 -23.57
CA LEU A 357 -3.38 4.65 -22.46
C LEU A 357 -4.73 5.20 -22.95
N VAL A 358 -5.82 4.61 -22.46
CA VAL A 358 -7.18 5.03 -22.83
C VAL A 358 -7.43 6.49 -22.42
N PHE A 359 -6.96 6.88 -21.23
CA PHE A 359 -7.08 8.23 -20.67
C PHE A 359 -5.71 8.92 -20.54
N GLY A 360 -4.81 8.63 -21.50
CA GLY A 360 -3.50 9.26 -21.56
C GLY A 360 -3.54 10.63 -22.25
N ASN A 361 -2.45 11.38 -22.12
CA ASN A 361 -2.32 12.69 -22.76
C ASN A 361 -1.58 12.56 -24.10
N PRO A 362 -2.26 12.80 -25.25
CA PRO A 362 -1.63 12.69 -26.58
C PRO A 362 -0.51 13.71 -26.79
N HIS A 363 -0.57 14.89 -26.16
CA HIS A 363 0.50 15.89 -26.24
C HIS A 363 1.82 15.47 -25.58
N TYR A 364 1.78 14.42 -24.74
CA TYR A 364 2.94 13.90 -24.01
C TYR A 364 3.07 12.37 -24.22
N ASN A 365 2.96 11.94 -25.46
CA ASN A 365 3.10 10.55 -25.87
C ASN A 365 2.28 9.57 -24.98
N TRP A 366 1.00 9.86 -24.80
CA TRP A 366 0.03 9.06 -24.03
C TRP A 366 0.40 8.87 -22.55
N ARG A 367 1.23 9.76 -22.00
CA ARG A 367 1.56 9.70 -20.56
C ARG A 367 0.31 9.87 -19.70
N ALA A 368 0.22 9.08 -18.62
CA ALA A 368 -0.85 9.21 -17.64
C ALA A 368 -0.85 10.58 -16.96
N PHE A 369 -2.03 11.13 -16.72
CA PHE A 369 -2.18 12.29 -15.82
C PHE A 369 -1.81 11.90 -14.39
N SER A 370 -1.41 12.86 -13.57
CA SER A 370 -1.16 12.61 -12.16
C SER A 370 -2.49 12.35 -11.43
N TYR A 371 -2.53 11.30 -10.62
CA TYR A 371 -3.67 11.04 -9.72
C TYR A 371 -4.05 12.26 -8.87
N LYS A 372 -3.03 12.97 -8.37
CA LYS A 372 -3.21 14.19 -7.58
C LYS A 372 -3.96 15.28 -8.36
N TYR A 373 -3.70 15.39 -9.66
CA TYR A 373 -4.36 16.35 -10.53
C TYR A 373 -5.84 15.99 -10.74
N ILE A 374 -6.14 14.72 -11.04
CA ILE A 374 -7.52 14.21 -11.17
C ILE A 374 -8.30 14.38 -9.87
N ALA A 375 -7.68 14.04 -8.72
CA ALA A 375 -8.31 14.20 -7.42
C ALA A 375 -8.58 15.68 -7.08
N LYS A 376 -7.69 16.61 -7.48
CA LYS A 376 -7.88 18.05 -7.31
C LYS A 376 -9.08 18.55 -8.10
N SER A 377 -9.21 18.17 -9.38
CA SER A 377 -10.37 18.54 -10.21
C SER A 377 -11.67 18.00 -9.63
N TRP A 378 -11.67 16.76 -9.12
CA TRP A 378 -12.84 16.23 -8.42
C TRP A 378 -13.24 17.06 -7.19
N VAL A 379 -12.27 17.45 -6.37
CA VAL A 379 -12.53 18.30 -5.20
C VAL A 379 -13.08 19.67 -5.61
N GLU A 380 -12.56 20.26 -6.67
CA GLU A 380 -13.04 21.53 -7.23
C GLU A 380 -14.51 21.42 -7.66
N ILE A 381 -14.86 20.43 -8.47
CA ILE A 381 -16.22 20.16 -8.93
C ILE A 381 -17.17 19.95 -7.74
N ARG A 382 -16.79 19.07 -6.80
CA ARG A 382 -17.57 18.80 -5.61
C ARG A 382 -17.81 20.06 -4.77
N ASN A 383 -16.79 20.90 -4.58
CA ASN A 383 -16.91 22.12 -3.79
C ASN A 383 -17.82 23.17 -4.48
N LYS A 384 -17.81 23.21 -5.82
CA LYS A 384 -18.76 24.06 -6.59
C LYS A 384 -20.21 23.59 -6.42
N LEU A 385 -20.40 22.30 -6.27
CA LEU A 385 -21.73 21.69 -6.17
C LEU A 385 -22.16 21.44 -4.72
N LYS A 386 -21.35 21.80 -3.71
CA LYS A 386 -21.56 21.40 -2.31
C LYS A 386 -22.98 21.65 -1.76
N ASP A 387 -23.60 22.76 -2.17
CA ASP A 387 -24.92 23.18 -1.70
C ASP A 387 -26.08 22.50 -2.47
N GLN A 388 -25.78 21.81 -3.57
CA GLN A 388 -26.72 21.06 -4.39
C GLN A 388 -26.67 19.54 -4.11
N LEU A 389 -25.55 19.06 -3.54
CA LEU A 389 -25.37 17.64 -3.27
C LEU A 389 -26.01 17.27 -1.93
N ILE A 390 -26.85 16.22 -1.95
CA ILE A 390 -27.49 15.67 -0.76
C ILE A 390 -26.45 14.98 0.14
N GLY A 391 -25.39 14.41 -0.46
CA GLY A 391 -24.38 13.64 0.25
C GLY A 391 -24.82 12.22 0.61
N HIS A 392 -23.93 11.44 1.16
CA HIS A 392 -24.25 10.08 1.57
C HIS A 392 -24.89 10.08 2.98
N ARG A 393 -26.08 9.48 3.11
CA ARG A 393 -26.92 9.55 4.31
C ARG A 393 -26.23 9.06 5.60
N PHE A 394 -25.35 8.06 5.50
CA PHE A 394 -24.72 7.42 6.66
C PHE A 394 -23.23 7.77 6.81
N SER A 395 -22.66 8.57 5.91
CA SER A 395 -21.28 8.97 5.99
C SER A 395 -21.15 10.49 6.12
N PRO A 396 -20.38 10.96 7.10
CA PRO A 396 -20.08 12.40 7.22
C PRO A 396 -19.00 12.82 6.22
N HIS A 397 -18.41 11.88 5.50
CA HIS A 397 -17.31 12.15 4.58
C HIS A 397 -17.84 12.57 3.20
N PRO A 398 -17.21 13.56 2.56
CA PRO A 398 -17.57 13.96 1.22
C PRO A 398 -17.20 12.91 0.19
N TYR A 399 -17.87 12.94 -0.97
CA TYR A 399 -17.50 12.10 -2.10
C TYR A 399 -16.08 12.37 -2.55
N THR A 400 -15.32 11.31 -2.75
CA THR A 400 -13.97 11.35 -3.31
C THR A 400 -13.97 10.77 -4.71
N ILE A 401 -12.87 10.91 -5.45
CA ILE A 401 -12.71 10.24 -6.75
C ILE A 401 -12.82 8.71 -6.63
N TYR A 402 -12.47 8.16 -5.46
CA TYR A 402 -12.61 6.73 -5.16
C TYR A 402 -14.07 6.31 -4.89
N SER A 403 -14.96 7.26 -4.61
CA SER A 403 -16.39 7.00 -4.39
C SER A 403 -17.07 6.38 -5.61
N MET A 404 -16.54 6.59 -6.83
CA MET A 404 -17.03 5.95 -8.05
C MET A 404 -16.98 4.43 -7.97
N ARG A 405 -15.89 3.89 -7.44
CA ARG A 405 -15.75 2.45 -7.22
C ARG A 405 -16.74 1.94 -6.16
N SER A 406 -16.93 2.71 -5.08
CA SER A 406 -17.92 2.38 -4.06
C SER A 406 -19.34 2.37 -4.63
N THR A 407 -19.63 3.34 -5.53
CA THR A 407 -20.90 3.42 -6.24
C THR A 407 -21.14 2.20 -7.13
N PHE A 408 -20.12 1.80 -7.91
CA PHE A 408 -20.23 0.59 -8.74
C PHE A 408 -20.59 -0.65 -7.90
N ILE A 409 -19.86 -0.85 -6.80
CA ILE A 409 -20.08 -2.02 -5.94
C ILE A 409 -21.48 -1.99 -5.34
N GLU A 410 -21.93 -0.83 -4.83
CA GLU A 410 -23.28 -0.68 -4.32
C GLU A 410 -24.34 -0.91 -5.40
N ASP A 411 -24.16 -0.32 -6.59
CA ASP A 411 -25.07 -0.49 -7.72
C ASP A 411 -25.19 -1.96 -8.16
N GLN A 412 -24.09 -2.71 -8.22
CA GLN A 412 -24.12 -4.13 -8.56
C GLN A 412 -24.84 -4.97 -7.50
N LEU A 413 -24.54 -4.74 -6.22
CA LEU A 413 -25.23 -5.41 -5.13
C LEU A 413 -26.74 -5.09 -5.09
N MET A 414 -27.11 -3.83 -5.39
CA MET A 414 -28.51 -3.40 -5.47
C MET A 414 -29.23 -4.02 -6.66
N LYS A 415 -28.55 -4.35 -7.76
CA LYS A 415 -29.09 -5.10 -8.90
C LYS A 415 -29.28 -6.60 -8.61
N GLY A 416 -28.80 -7.09 -7.46
CA GLY A 416 -28.85 -8.48 -7.08
C GLY A 416 -27.66 -9.31 -7.58
N THR A 417 -26.60 -8.67 -8.12
CA THR A 417 -25.39 -9.40 -8.51
C THR A 417 -24.78 -10.07 -7.28
N PRO A 418 -24.44 -11.38 -7.35
CA PRO A 418 -23.85 -12.11 -6.24
C PRO A 418 -22.59 -11.43 -5.70
N VAL A 419 -22.46 -11.39 -4.37
CA VAL A 419 -21.34 -10.70 -3.72
C VAL A 419 -19.97 -11.22 -4.16
N MET A 420 -19.88 -12.50 -4.52
CA MET A 420 -18.63 -13.10 -5.03
C MET A 420 -18.25 -12.51 -6.38
N GLU A 421 -19.19 -12.36 -7.30
CA GLU A 421 -18.97 -11.77 -8.62
C GLU A 421 -18.59 -10.29 -8.50
N VAL A 422 -19.29 -9.56 -7.61
CA VAL A 422 -18.96 -8.16 -7.34
C VAL A 422 -17.55 -8.03 -6.75
N ALA A 423 -17.17 -8.94 -5.84
CA ALA A 423 -15.83 -8.97 -5.25
C ALA A 423 -14.77 -9.26 -6.32
N GLU A 424 -15.01 -10.20 -7.22
CA GLU A 424 -14.14 -10.54 -8.34
C GLU A 424 -13.96 -9.35 -9.29
N MET A 425 -15.05 -8.76 -9.79
CA MET A 425 -15.02 -7.56 -10.63
C MET A 425 -14.26 -6.41 -9.96
N ALA A 426 -14.49 -6.19 -8.67
CA ALA A 426 -13.77 -5.18 -7.90
C ALA A 426 -12.34 -5.63 -7.54
N GLY A 427 -11.99 -6.93 -7.61
CA GLY A 427 -10.71 -7.47 -7.15
C GLY A 427 -10.52 -7.31 -5.63
N HIS A 428 -11.60 -7.44 -4.86
CA HIS A 428 -11.60 -7.46 -3.40
C HIS A 428 -11.69 -8.91 -2.90
N ASP A 429 -11.26 -9.11 -1.65
CA ASP A 429 -11.72 -10.27 -0.89
C ASP A 429 -13.23 -10.14 -0.63
N VAL A 430 -13.96 -11.28 -0.66
CA VAL A 430 -15.41 -11.31 -0.41
C VAL A 430 -15.76 -10.72 0.96
N ARG A 431 -14.94 -11.03 2.00
CA ARG A 431 -15.10 -10.49 3.35
C ARG A 431 -14.95 -8.97 3.39
N GLU A 432 -14.00 -8.42 2.60
CA GLU A 432 -13.82 -6.97 2.49
C GLU A 432 -15.04 -6.32 1.83
N THR A 433 -15.57 -6.93 0.76
CA THR A 433 -16.79 -6.49 0.08
C THR A 433 -17.99 -6.52 1.04
N GLN A 434 -18.21 -7.62 1.75
CA GLN A 434 -19.26 -7.74 2.75
C GLN A 434 -19.13 -6.70 3.87
N ARG A 435 -17.93 -6.56 4.46
CA ARG A 435 -17.68 -5.64 5.57
C ARG A 435 -17.87 -4.18 5.18
N THR A 436 -17.44 -3.82 3.99
CA THR A 436 -17.43 -2.41 3.54
C THR A 436 -18.80 -2.00 2.99
N TYR A 437 -19.50 -2.94 2.33
CA TYR A 437 -20.74 -2.68 1.61
C TYR A 437 -21.96 -3.42 2.20
N ALA A 438 -21.83 -4.06 3.38
CA ALA A 438 -22.94 -4.66 4.12
C ALA A 438 -24.03 -3.66 4.52
N ARG A 439 -23.80 -2.36 4.30
CA ARG A 439 -24.70 -1.26 4.57
C ARG A 439 -25.21 -0.64 3.28
N LEU A 440 -25.79 -1.49 2.46
CA LEU A 440 -26.54 -1.05 1.31
C LEU A 440 -27.53 0.06 1.73
N ASN A 441 -27.70 1.03 0.88
CA ASN A 441 -28.76 2.00 1.07
C ASN A 441 -30.11 1.32 0.83
N LEU A 442 -30.59 0.57 1.84
CA LEU A 442 -31.83 -0.21 1.78
C LEU A 442 -33.05 0.65 1.41
N ARG A 443 -32.96 1.98 1.54
CA ARG A 443 -34.00 2.91 1.08
C ARG A 443 -34.25 2.79 -0.43
N ARG A 444 -33.23 2.45 -1.22
CA ARG A 444 -33.38 2.20 -2.68
C ARG A 444 -34.21 0.96 -2.98
N LYS A 445 -34.32 0.03 -2.03
CA LYS A 445 -35.16 -1.18 -2.09
C LYS A 445 -36.33 -1.16 -1.13
N GLY A 446 -36.67 0.00 -0.55
CA GLY A 446 -37.68 0.12 0.50
C GLY A 446 -39.02 -0.50 0.09
N THR A 447 -39.51 -0.17 -1.10
CA THR A 447 -40.77 -0.73 -1.62
C THR A 447 -40.66 -2.25 -1.83
N GLU A 448 -39.58 -2.74 -2.45
CA GLU A 448 -39.34 -4.16 -2.69
C GLU A 448 -39.28 -4.96 -1.37
N LEU A 449 -38.59 -4.41 -0.35
CA LEU A 449 -38.40 -5.06 0.94
C LEU A 449 -39.66 -5.03 1.84
N THR A 450 -40.54 -4.07 1.62
CA THR A 450 -41.71 -3.87 2.48
C THR A 450 -43.02 -4.32 1.82
N LEU A 451 -42.99 -4.69 0.54
CA LEU A 451 -44.19 -5.14 -0.17
C LEU A 451 -44.59 -6.55 0.31
N PRO A 452 -45.85 -6.77 0.68
CA PRO A 452 -46.36 -8.12 0.92
C PRO A 452 -46.22 -8.98 -0.34
N GLU A 453 -45.95 -10.26 -0.18
CA GLU A 453 -45.76 -11.19 -1.32
C GLU A 453 -46.90 -11.18 -2.34
N ILE A 454 -48.14 -10.97 -1.88
CA ILE A 454 -49.32 -10.82 -2.71
C ILE A 454 -49.28 -9.60 -3.65
N GLY A 455 -48.51 -8.55 -3.28
CA GLY A 455 -48.33 -7.34 -4.08
C GLY A 455 -47.13 -7.37 -5.02
N LYS A 456 -46.16 -8.25 -4.80
CA LYS A 456 -44.90 -8.31 -5.59
C LYS A 456 -45.15 -8.56 -7.07
N LYS A 457 -46.00 -9.53 -7.44
CA LYS A 457 -46.31 -9.83 -8.83
C LYS A 457 -46.93 -8.67 -9.60
N ARG A 458 -47.69 -7.79 -8.93
CA ARG A 458 -48.35 -6.63 -9.55
C ARG A 458 -47.40 -5.46 -9.78
N LEU A 459 -46.33 -5.36 -8.99
CA LEU A 459 -45.32 -4.34 -9.14
C LEU A 459 -44.22 -4.74 -10.13
N GLU A 460 -43.84 -6.01 -10.18
CA GLU A 460 -42.91 -6.53 -11.19
C GLU A 460 -43.42 -6.25 -12.59
N SER A 461 -44.74 -6.41 -12.85
CA SER A 461 -45.35 -6.06 -14.13
C SER A 461 -45.36 -4.54 -14.41
N LYS A 462 -45.47 -3.69 -13.40
CA LYS A 462 -45.41 -2.23 -13.55
C LYS A 462 -43.99 -1.71 -13.67
N LEU A 463 -43.02 -2.29 -12.93
CA LEU A 463 -41.61 -1.89 -12.99
C LEU A 463 -40.96 -2.32 -14.32
N VAL A 464 -41.31 -3.46 -14.86
CA VAL A 464 -40.88 -3.88 -16.20
C VAL A 464 -41.35 -2.88 -17.25
N ASN A 465 -42.54 -2.31 -17.12
CA ASN A 465 -43.05 -1.30 -18.05
C ASN A 465 -42.40 0.09 -17.84
N LEU A 466 -42.14 0.50 -16.57
CA LEU A 466 -41.50 1.78 -16.27
C LEU A 466 -40.00 1.82 -16.66
N PHE A 467 -39.30 0.68 -16.64
CA PHE A 467 -37.91 0.62 -17.10
C PHE A 467 -37.76 0.31 -18.58
N ALA A 468 -38.85 -0.07 -19.27
CA ALA A 468 -38.84 -0.24 -20.72
C ALA A 468 -38.94 1.10 -21.47
N ASP A 469 -39.55 2.11 -20.87
CA ASP A 469 -39.82 3.42 -21.52
C ASP A 469 -38.71 4.47 -21.27
N ASP A 470 -37.83 4.31 -20.27
CA ASP A 470 -36.80 5.30 -19.93
C ASP A 470 -35.43 5.09 -20.62
N TRP A 471 -35.33 4.14 -21.58
CA TRP A 471 -34.08 3.87 -22.32
C TRP A 471 -34.29 3.91 -23.85
N GLY A 472 -35.20 4.76 -24.30
CA GLY A 472 -35.36 5.11 -25.70
C GLY A 472 -34.32 6.14 -26.18
#